data_a22e8b763c7b288948f128ab590bc7c6
#
_entry.id   a22e8b763c7b288948f128ab590bc7c6
#
_cell.length_a   1.000
_cell.length_b   1.000
_cell.length_c   1.000
_cell.angle_alpha   90.00
_cell.angle_beta   90.00
_cell.angle_gamma   90.00
#
_symmetry.space_group_name_H-M   'P 1'
#
loop_
_entity.id
_entity.type
_entity.pdbx_description
1 polymer ?
#
loop_
_entity_poly.entity_id
_entity_poly.type
_entity_poly.pdbx_seq_one_letter_code
_entity_poly.pdbx_strand_id
1 'polypeptide(L)'
;MLNMLKLKKVLFNNFDGQKVYISSNGIISLNFFIDDARIIANNQRIILGNQNERDFIINLLDVKRIVIDKSEFKITFEFNNLQIELQV
;
A
#
# COMPACT_ATOMS: atom_id res chain seq x y z
N MET A 1 15.16 -5.26 -7.79
CA MET A 1 14.43 -4.31 -8.66
C MET A 1 12.94 -4.49 -8.46
N LEU A 2 12.21 -3.40 -8.32
CA LEU A 2 10.76 -3.44 -8.13
C LEU A 2 10.06 -3.72 -9.47
N ASN A 3 9.15 -4.69 -9.47
CA ASN A 3 8.31 -4.93 -10.65
C ASN A 3 7.03 -4.08 -10.54
N MET A 4 7.12 -2.86 -11.07
CA MET A 4 6.01 -1.90 -10.96
C MET A 4 4.76 -2.33 -11.72
N LEU A 5 4.91 -3.02 -12.84
CA LEU A 5 3.77 -3.48 -13.61
C LEU A 5 2.95 -4.50 -12.81
N LYS A 6 3.61 -5.45 -12.18
CA LYS A 6 2.95 -6.45 -11.33
C LYS A 6 2.28 -5.80 -10.12
N LEU A 7 2.98 -4.87 -9.47
CA LEU A 7 2.44 -4.15 -8.33
C LEU A 7 1.19 -3.36 -8.70
N LYS A 8 1.22 -2.62 -9.81
CA LYS A 8 0.07 -1.86 -10.29
C LYS A 8 -1.12 -2.77 -10.58
N LYS A 9 -0.90 -3.92 -11.22
CA LYS A 9 -1.97 -4.86 -11.51
C LYS A 9 -2.63 -5.37 -10.23
N VAL A 10 -1.85 -5.74 -9.23
CA VAL A 10 -2.38 -6.21 -7.95
C VAL A 10 -3.17 -5.11 -7.25
N LEU A 11 -2.62 -3.89 -7.22
CA LEU A 11 -3.29 -2.76 -6.59
C LEU A 11 -4.64 -2.46 -7.24
N PHE A 12 -4.68 -2.33 -8.57
CA PHE A 12 -5.91 -1.98 -9.26
C PHE A 12 -6.91 -3.12 -9.31
N ASN A 13 -6.46 -4.38 -9.38
CA ASN A 13 -7.37 -5.51 -9.47
C ASN A 13 -7.94 -5.93 -8.12
N ASN A 14 -7.18 -5.77 -7.03
CA ASN A 14 -7.57 -6.34 -5.74
C ASN A 14 -7.80 -5.31 -4.65
N PHE A 15 -7.29 -4.11 -4.77
CA PHE A 15 -7.34 -3.10 -3.71
C PHE A 15 -8.20 -1.89 -4.07
N ASP A 16 -8.19 -1.47 -5.34
CA ASP A 16 -8.94 -0.28 -5.75
C ASP A 16 -10.44 -0.47 -5.55
N GLY A 17 -11.08 0.49 -4.91
CA GLY A 17 -12.50 0.42 -4.60
C GLY A 17 -12.86 -0.44 -3.41
N GLN A 18 -11.88 -1.00 -2.71
CA GLN A 18 -12.08 -1.88 -1.58
C GLN A 18 -11.85 -1.17 -0.25
N LYS A 19 -12.29 -1.81 0.84
CA LYS A 19 -11.89 -1.40 2.17
C LYS A 19 -10.48 -1.93 2.41
N VAL A 20 -9.52 -1.02 2.53
CA VAL A 20 -8.12 -1.38 2.70
C VAL A 20 -7.67 -1.08 4.12
N TYR A 21 -7.13 -2.10 4.78
CA TYR A 21 -6.53 -1.96 6.10
C TYR A 21 -5.06 -1.61 5.93
N ILE A 22 -4.63 -0.59 6.65
CA ILE A 22 -3.26 -0.09 6.63
C ILE A 22 -2.70 -0.25 8.03
N SER A 23 -1.58 -0.96 8.13
CA SER A 23 -0.88 -1.13 9.39
C SER A 23 0.61 -0.93 9.19
N SER A 24 1.30 -0.58 10.25
CA SER A 24 2.75 -0.45 10.22
C SER A 24 3.38 -1.07 11.45
N ASN A 25 4.65 -1.44 11.29
CA ASN A 25 5.46 -2.00 12.36
C ASN A 25 6.87 -1.41 12.26
N GLY A 26 7.44 -1.02 13.40
CA GLY A 26 8.76 -0.41 13.46
C GLY A 26 8.74 0.90 14.23
N ILE A 27 9.44 1.91 13.71
CA ILE A 27 9.57 3.20 14.40
C ILE A 27 8.26 3.99 14.47
N ILE A 28 7.31 3.68 13.57
CA ILE A 28 5.98 4.29 13.58
C ILE A 28 4.96 3.16 13.63
N SER A 29 3.95 3.31 14.49
CA SER A 29 2.86 2.35 14.59
C SER A 29 1.57 2.99 14.09
N LEU A 30 1.04 2.46 12.98
CA LEU A 30 -0.23 2.88 12.39
C LEU A 30 -1.17 1.69 12.35
N ASN A 31 -2.47 1.95 12.48
CA ASN A 31 -3.48 0.92 12.34
C ASN A 31 -4.81 1.59 12.06
N PHE A 32 -5.19 1.63 10.78
CA PHE A 32 -6.45 2.25 10.37
C PHE A 32 -6.90 1.62 9.05
N PHE A 33 -8.09 2.01 8.58
CA PHE A 33 -8.58 1.53 7.30
C PHE A 33 -9.14 2.71 6.49
N ILE A 34 -9.21 2.51 5.17
CA ILE A 34 -9.83 3.43 4.23
C ILE A 34 -10.95 2.67 3.52
N ASP A 35 -12.20 3.13 3.64
CA ASP A 35 -13.32 2.58 2.91
C ASP A 35 -13.29 3.09 1.47
N ASP A 36 -13.67 2.22 0.54
CA ASP A 36 -13.74 2.57 -0.88
C ASP A 36 -12.45 3.27 -1.34
N ALA A 37 -11.31 2.64 -1.04
CA ALA A 37 -10.02 3.22 -1.29
C ALA A 37 -9.79 3.41 -2.79
N ARG A 38 -9.44 4.63 -3.18
CA ARG A 38 -9.06 4.96 -4.54
C ARG A 38 -7.55 4.98 -4.63
N ILE A 39 -7.02 4.25 -5.60
CA ILE A 39 -5.59 4.04 -5.71
C ILE A 39 -5.05 4.75 -6.93
N ILE A 40 -4.02 5.56 -6.71
CA ILE A 40 -3.21 6.16 -7.76
C ILE A 40 -1.79 5.66 -7.55
N ALA A 41 -1.18 5.10 -8.58
CA ALA A 41 0.16 4.55 -8.48
C ALA A 41 1.01 4.95 -9.69
N ASN A 42 2.22 5.40 -9.40
CA ASN A 42 3.24 5.62 -10.43
C ASN A 42 4.58 5.06 -9.94
N ASN A 43 5.67 5.32 -10.66
CA ASN A 43 6.96 4.77 -10.30
C ASN A 43 7.58 5.38 -9.04
N GLN A 44 7.00 6.44 -8.51
CA GLN A 44 7.54 7.16 -7.36
C GLN A 44 6.70 6.97 -6.09
N ARG A 45 5.39 6.79 -6.22
CA ARG A 45 4.52 6.71 -5.05
C ARG A 45 3.20 6.02 -5.32
N ILE A 46 2.60 5.55 -4.24
CA ILE A 46 1.25 5.01 -4.20
C ILE A 46 0.43 5.90 -3.29
N ILE A 47 -0.73 6.32 -3.77
CA ILE A 47 -1.65 7.16 -3.01
C ILE A 47 -2.95 6.36 -2.82
N LEU A 48 -3.37 6.23 -1.56
CA LEU A 48 -4.66 5.65 -1.21
C LEU A 48 -5.50 6.72 -0.53
N GLY A 49 -6.72 6.90 -0.99
CA GLY A 49 -7.59 7.89 -0.37
C GLY A 49 -9.05 7.66 -0.73
N ASN A 50 -9.92 8.48 -0.19
CA ASN A 50 -11.29 8.59 -0.65
C ASN A 50 -11.72 10.06 -0.58
N GLN A 51 -12.96 10.33 -1.02
CA GLN A 51 -13.44 11.72 -1.15
C GLN A 51 -13.49 12.48 0.17
N ASN A 52 -13.60 11.76 1.29
CA ASN A 52 -13.87 12.35 2.60
C ASN A 52 -12.68 12.29 3.55
N GLU A 53 -11.56 11.69 3.14
CA GLU A 53 -10.42 11.44 3.99
C GLU A 53 -9.14 11.89 3.32
N ARG A 54 -8.12 12.12 4.17
CA ARG A 54 -6.80 12.48 3.66
C ARG A 54 -6.16 11.30 2.96
N ASP A 55 -5.38 11.58 1.94
CA ASP A 55 -4.62 10.57 1.23
C ASP A 55 -3.52 9.99 2.11
N PHE A 56 -3.34 8.68 2.00
CA PHE A 56 -2.19 7.99 2.56
C PHE A 56 -1.19 7.75 1.42
N ILE A 57 0.02 8.23 1.58
CA ILE A 57 1.02 8.23 0.52
C ILE A 57 2.20 7.33 0.92
N ILE A 58 2.55 6.37 0.06
CA ILE A 58 3.74 5.54 0.21
C ILE A 58 4.75 6.00 -0.84
N ASN A 59 5.91 6.48 -0.38
CA ASN A 59 6.99 6.89 -1.27
C ASN A 59 7.84 5.67 -1.62
N LEU A 60 7.79 5.26 -2.88
CA LEU A 60 8.47 4.06 -3.35
C LEU A 60 9.99 4.23 -3.47
N LEU A 61 10.49 5.45 -3.48
CA LEU A 61 11.94 5.69 -3.59
C LEU A 61 12.69 5.15 -2.38
N ASP A 62 12.04 5.10 -1.21
CA ASP A 62 12.65 4.66 0.03
C ASP A 62 12.36 3.19 0.36
N VAL A 63 11.59 2.52 -0.48
CA VAL A 63 11.23 1.12 -0.26
C VAL A 63 12.40 0.22 -0.60
N LYS A 64 12.75 -0.68 0.31
CA LYS A 64 13.83 -1.66 0.14
C LYS A 64 13.33 -2.94 -0.49
N ARG A 65 12.10 -3.35 -0.16
CA ARG A 65 11.50 -4.59 -0.66
C ARG A 65 9.99 -4.50 -0.62
N ILE A 66 9.34 -5.14 -1.61
CA ILE A 66 7.89 -5.29 -1.66
C ILE A 66 7.57 -6.78 -1.69
N VAL A 67 6.72 -7.22 -0.78
CA VAL A 67 6.23 -8.60 -0.72
C VAL A 67 4.74 -8.60 -1.01
N ILE A 68 4.35 -9.35 -2.04
CA ILE A 68 2.95 -9.51 -2.43
C ILE A 68 2.50 -10.91 -2.05
N ASP A 69 1.54 -10.99 -1.13
CA ASP A 69 0.92 -12.25 -0.73
C ASP A 69 -0.49 -12.32 -1.30
N LYS A 70 -0.63 -13.04 -2.39
CA LYS A 70 -1.92 -13.16 -3.09
C LYS A 70 -2.93 -13.98 -2.32
N SER A 71 -2.48 -14.94 -1.50
CA SER A 71 -3.40 -15.78 -0.72
C SER A 71 -4.10 -15.01 0.39
N GLU A 72 -3.46 -13.99 0.93
CA GLU A 72 -4.01 -13.17 2.00
C GLU A 72 -4.42 -11.77 1.53
N PHE A 73 -4.29 -11.48 0.25
CA PHE A 73 -4.56 -10.15 -0.33
C PHE A 73 -3.81 -9.06 0.42
N LYS A 74 -2.52 -9.28 0.61
CA LYS A 74 -1.68 -8.40 1.41
C LYS A 74 -0.44 -7.98 0.64
N ILE A 75 -0.07 -6.71 0.77
CA ILE A 75 1.18 -6.16 0.23
C ILE A 75 1.96 -5.55 1.39
N THR A 76 3.22 -5.93 1.53
CA THR A 76 4.12 -5.39 2.55
C THR A 76 5.22 -4.58 1.88
N PHE A 77 5.37 -3.33 2.32
CA PHE A 77 6.43 -2.43 1.87
C PHE A 77 7.45 -2.33 3.01
N GLU A 78 8.69 -2.74 2.74
CA GLU A 78 9.76 -2.73 3.73
C GLU A 78 10.69 -1.55 3.50
N PHE A 79 10.83 -0.73 4.52
CA PHE A 79 11.79 0.38 4.61
C PHE A 79 12.90 -0.02 5.58
N ASN A 80 13.86 0.86 5.85
CA ASN A 80 14.97 0.53 6.76
C ASN A 80 14.52 0.12 8.17
N ASN A 81 13.65 0.91 8.80
CA ASN A 81 13.20 0.67 10.18
C ASN A 81 11.69 0.65 10.28
N LEU A 82 11.02 0.32 9.20
CA LEU A 82 9.56 0.42 9.13
C LEU A 82 9.03 -0.55 8.09
N GLN A 83 7.95 -1.23 8.42
CA GLN A 83 7.13 -1.97 7.46
C GLN A 83 5.75 -1.37 7.40
N ILE A 84 5.21 -1.25 6.19
CA ILE A 84 3.82 -0.84 5.98
C ILE A 84 3.10 -1.95 5.25
N GLU A 85 1.95 -2.36 5.77
CA GLU A 85 1.12 -3.41 5.17
C GLU A 85 -0.20 -2.84 4.69
N LEU A 86 -0.59 -3.24 3.48
CA LEU A 86 -1.93 -3.01 2.95
C LEU A 86 -2.63 -4.34 2.84
N GLN A 87 -3.85 -4.45 3.35
CA GLN A 87 -4.62 -5.69 3.32
C GLN A 87 -6.09 -5.40 3.03
N VAL A 88 -6.67 -6.23 2.20
CA VAL A 88 -8.10 -6.21 1.90
C VAL A 88 -8.85 -7.26 2.73
#